data_733aed8c7b31acda01e130a735a06064
#
_entry.id   733aed8c7b31acda01e130a735a06064
#
_cell.length_a   1.000
_cell.length_b   1.000
_cell.length_c   1.000
_cell.angle_alpha   90.00
_cell.angle_beta   90.00
_cell.angle_gamma   90.00
#
_symmetry.space_group_name_H-M   'P 1'
#
loop_
_entity.id
_entity.type
_entity.pdbx_description
1 polymer ?
#
loop_
_entity_poly.entity_id
_entity_poly.type
_entity_poly.pdbx_seq_one_letter_code
_entity_poly.pdbx_strand_id
1 'polypeptide(L)'
;FMGQEGSFYNNMTMGLEALAGFSLGAESIALFARVGGGIYTKAADVGADLVGKVEAGIPEDDPRNPATIADNVGDNVGDVAGMGADLFGSYVATVLASMVLGNYIIKDMADAGVVNSAFDGMGPILLPVMIAGVGIIASIIGTFLIRIKDNSAKEAQVQGALDRGNIVSIIITAIAGWFLIDLMLPETITGMKFFGEGTKDIPSRHVFYATLVGLGVGYLISMFTAYYTSLGKKPVLDIVQNSSTGAATNIIAGLATGMISTFSSVILFAVAIWGSYELAGFYGVALAASAMMATTAMQLAIDAFGPIADNAGGVAEMSELPDEVRERTDILDSVGNTTAAVGKGFAIASAALTALALFAAYVTFTGIDGINIFKADVLAALFIGGMIPVVFSALAMKSVGKAAMDMVMEVRRQFKEIPGIMEGTGTPEYLSLIHISEPTRPST
;
A
#
# COMPACT_ATOMS: atom_id res chain seq x y z
N PHE A 1 -18.61 31.30 -5.20
CA PHE A 1 -17.29 31.28 -4.52
C PHE A 1 -16.40 32.49 -4.87
N MET A 2 -16.81 33.36 -5.79
CA MET A 2 -16.04 34.52 -6.21
C MET A 2 -16.59 35.79 -5.58
N GLY A 3 -16.13 36.15 -4.41
CA GLY A 3 -16.44 37.42 -3.81
C GLY A 3 -15.26 37.94 -2.99
N GLN A 4 -14.69 39.06 -3.35
CA GLN A 4 -13.60 39.81 -2.71
C GLN A 4 -12.34 39.00 -2.36
N GLU A 5 -11.16 39.52 -2.66
CA GLU A 5 -9.86 38.80 -2.53
C GLU A 5 -9.64 38.16 -1.15
N GLY A 6 -10.00 38.78 -0.05
CA GLY A 6 -9.93 38.19 1.30
C GLY A 6 -10.93 37.04 1.55
N SER A 7 -12.05 36.99 0.81
CA SER A 7 -13.06 35.94 0.90
C SER A 7 -12.65 34.65 0.13
N PHE A 8 -11.85 34.75 -0.95
CA PHE A 8 -11.38 33.61 -1.71
C PHE A 8 -10.46 32.71 -0.87
N TYR A 9 -9.45 33.28 -0.24
CA TYR A 9 -8.51 32.51 0.61
C TYR A 9 -9.20 31.88 1.82
N ASN A 10 -10.13 32.58 2.47
CA ASN A 10 -10.88 32.02 3.59
C ASN A 10 -11.78 30.87 3.14
N ASN A 11 -12.49 31.01 2.03
CA ASN A 11 -13.36 29.97 1.51
C ASN A 11 -12.56 28.75 1.04
N MET A 12 -11.37 28.95 0.46
CA MET A 12 -10.49 27.86 0.05
C MET A 12 -9.95 27.10 1.26
N THR A 13 -9.50 27.80 2.29
CA THR A 13 -9.05 27.19 3.55
C THR A 13 -10.17 26.34 4.18
N MET A 14 -11.39 26.90 4.29
CA MET A 14 -12.54 26.13 4.79
C MET A 14 -12.89 24.92 3.92
N GLY A 15 -12.75 25.01 2.59
CA GLY A 15 -12.95 23.89 1.69
C GLY A 15 -11.92 22.78 1.92
N LEU A 16 -10.65 23.13 2.12
CA LEU A 16 -9.58 22.17 2.42
C LEU A 16 -9.73 21.56 3.82
N GLU A 17 -10.20 22.31 4.81
CA GLU A 17 -10.52 21.79 6.14
C GLU A 17 -11.68 20.76 6.08
N ALA A 18 -12.70 21.02 5.28
CA ALA A 18 -13.78 20.05 5.06
C ALA A 18 -13.27 18.76 4.38
N LEU A 19 -12.37 18.89 3.41
CA LEU A 19 -11.69 17.74 2.78
C LEU A 19 -10.78 17.00 3.77
N ALA A 20 -10.19 17.68 4.74
CA ALA A 20 -9.43 17.05 5.82
C ALA A 20 -10.32 16.12 6.68
N GLY A 21 -11.56 16.54 6.94
CA GLY A 21 -12.56 15.68 7.60
C GLY A 21 -12.88 14.42 6.78
N PHE A 22 -13.02 14.55 5.45
CA PHE A 22 -13.18 13.40 4.56
C PHE A 22 -11.97 12.46 4.60
N SER A 23 -10.75 13.00 4.55
CA SER A 23 -9.52 12.21 4.63
C SER A 23 -9.41 11.45 5.95
N LEU A 24 -9.75 12.08 7.08
CA LEU A 24 -9.77 11.43 8.39
C LEU A 24 -10.79 10.27 8.43
N GLY A 25 -11.96 10.44 7.82
CA GLY A 25 -12.96 9.39 7.67
C GLY A 25 -12.47 8.23 6.82
N ALA A 26 -11.85 8.52 5.68
CA ALA A 26 -11.26 7.54 4.78
C ALA A 26 -10.16 6.71 5.46
N GLU A 27 -9.24 7.38 6.17
CA GLU A 27 -8.16 6.72 6.93
C GLU A 27 -8.71 5.88 8.10
N SER A 28 -9.75 6.35 8.78
CA SER A 28 -10.37 5.59 9.86
C SER A 28 -10.99 4.29 9.36
N ILE A 29 -11.74 4.33 8.25
CA ILE A 29 -12.32 3.13 7.63
C ILE A 29 -11.20 2.22 7.10
N ALA A 30 -10.18 2.79 6.46
CA ALA A 30 -9.03 2.05 5.96
C ALA A 30 -8.30 1.30 7.07
N LEU A 31 -8.08 1.94 8.21
CA LEU A 31 -7.46 1.32 9.39
C LEU A 31 -8.27 0.10 9.87
N PHE A 32 -9.58 0.25 10.04
CA PHE A 32 -10.43 -0.86 10.49
C PHE A 32 -10.51 -1.99 9.47
N ALA A 33 -10.65 -1.69 8.20
CA ALA A 33 -10.68 -2.69 7.14
C ALA A 33 -9.33 -3.44 7.03
N ARG A 34 -8.21 -2.70 7.12
CA ARG A 34 -6.88 -3.29 7.04
C ARG A 34 -6.54 -4.17 8.23
N VAL A 35 -6.82 -3.69 9.44
CA VAL A 35 -6.50 -4.43 10.68
C VAL A 35 -7.46 -5.60 10.87
N GLY A 36 -8.76 -5.36 10.76
CA GLY A 36 -9.76 -6.42 10.91
C GLY A 36 -9.65 -7.49 9.84
N GLY A 37 -9.52 -7.08 8.58
CA GLY A 37 -9.30 -7.99 7.46
C GLY A 37 -8.01 -8.78 7.60
N GLY A 38 -6.91 -8.15 7.99
CA GLY A 38 -5.62 -8.82 8.20
C GLY A 38 -5.65 -9.83 9.36
N ILE A 39 -6.38 -9.55 10.44
CA ILE A 39 -6.57 -10.50 11.53
C ILE A 39 -7.39 -11.70 11.03
N TYR A 40 -8.47 -11.44 10.31
CA TYR A 40 -9.33 -12.50 9.73
C TYR A 40 -8.48 -13.42 8.83
N THR A 41 -7.84 -12.87 7.81
CA THR A 41 -7.05 -13.63 6.83
C THR A 41 -5.98 -14.47 7.51
N LYS A 42 -5.17 -13.86 8.37
CA LYS A 42 -4.05 -14.61 8.97
C LYS A 42 -4.50 -15.58 10.07
N ALA A 43 -5.65 -15.39 10.67
CA ALA A 43 -6.23 -16.39 11.58
C ALA A 43 -6.76 -17.60 10.81
N ALA A 44 -7.38 -17.38 9.65
CA ALA A 44 -7.89 -18.45 8.78
C ALA A 44 -6.74 -19.29 8.21
N ASP A 45 -5.76 -18.63 7.57
CA ASP A 45 -4.56 -19.20 6.99
C ASP A 45 -3.80 -20.08 8.03
N VAL A 46 -3.39 -19.49 9.17
CA VAL A 46 -2.69 -20.23 10.22
C VAL A 46 -3.55 -21.35 10.81
N GLY A 47 -4.86 -21.12 10.98
CA GLY A 47 -5.79 -22.12 11.51
C GLY A 47 -5.96 -23.31 10.57
N ALA A 48 -6.10 -23.07 9.27
CA ALA A 48 -6.21 -24.09 8.24
C ALA A 48 -4.93 -24.92 8.11
N ASP A 49 -3.79 -24.23 8.04
CA ASP A 49 -2.48 -24.86 7.83
C ASP A 49 -2.03 -25.70 9.02
N LEU A 50 -2.20 -25.20 10.24
CA LEU A 50 -1.74 -25.90 11.44
C LEU A 50 -2.46 -27.25 11.61
N VAL A 51 -3.76 -27.28 11.44
CA VAL A 51 -4.52 -28.53 11.63
C VAL A 51 -4.49 -29.38 10.37
N GLY A 52 -4.63 -28.80 9.19
CA GLY A 52 -4.62 -29.53 7.92
C GLY A 52 -3.26 -30.11 7.60
N LYS A 53 -2.28 -29.27 7.33
CA LYS A 53 -0.94 -29.70 6.87
C LYS A 53 -0.10 -30.34 7.98
N VAL A 54 -0.06 -29.74 9.19
CA VAL A 54 0.86 -30.16 10.23
C VAL A 54 0.30 -31.30 11.09
N GLU A 55 -0.96 -31.21 11.53
CA GLU A 55 -1.54 -32.22 12.41
C GLU A 55 -2.16 -33.40 11.65
N ALA A 56 -3.00 -33.13 10.64
CA ALA A 56 -3.71 -34.16 9.89
C ALA A 56 -2.92 -34.72 8.71
N GLY A 57 -1.88 -34.01 8.22
CA GLY A 57 -1.06 -34.42 7.10
C GLY A 57 -1.79 -34.46 5.77
N ILE A 58 -2.87 -33.68 5.61
CA ILE A 58 -3.60 -33.53 4.36
C ILE A 58 -3.01 -32.40 3.52
N PRO A 59 -3.13 -32.45 2.18
CA PRO A 59 -2.66 -31.38 1.31
C PRO A 59 -3.26 -30.02 1.62
N GLU A 60 -2.63 -28.97 1.10
CA GLU A 60 -3.18 -27.63 1.07
C GLU A 60 -4.46 -27.61 0.26
N ASP A 61 -5.45 -26.80 0.68
CA ASP A 61 -6.76 -26.67 0.03
C ASP A 61 -7.59 -27.95 -0.06
N ASP A 62 -7.22 -29.00 0.64
CA ASP A 62 -7.96 -30.26 0.64
C ASP A 62 -9.41 -30.05 1.12
N PRO A 63 -10.42 -30.54 0.37
CA PRO A 63 -11.84 -30.37 0.75
C PRO A 63 -12.22 -31.02 2.09
N ARG A 64 -11.40 -31.90 2.62
CA ARG A 64 -11.58 -32.47 3.97
C ARG A 64 -11.28 -31.47 5.09
N ASN A 65 -10.49 -30.43 4.79
CA ASN A 65 -10.18 -29.39 5.78
C ASN A 65 -11.35 -28.40 5.87
N PRO A 66 -12.06 -28.33 7.02
CA PRO A 66 -13.18 -27.39 7.18
C PRO A 66 -12.77 -25.91 7.04
N ALA A 67 -11.51 -25.57 7.28
CA ALA A 67 -11.01 -24.21 7.26
C ALA A 67 -10.66 -23.66 5.87
N THR A 68 -10.54 -24.51 4.83
CA THR A 68 -10.15 -24.10 3.47
C THR A 68 -11.01 -22.97 2.91
N ILE A 69 -12.34 -23.03 3.07
CA ILE A 69 -13.22 -21.96 2.58
C ILE A 69 -13.06 -20.68 3.38
N ALA A 70 -12.84 -20.78 4.70
CA ALA A 70 -12.59 -19.60 5.52
C ALA A 70 -11.28 -18.92 5.16
N ASP A 71 -10.27 -19.67 4.77
CA ASP A 71 -8.98 -19.19 4.26
C ASP A 71 -9.16 -18.43 2.95
N ASN A 72 -9.75 -19.06 1.94
CA ASN A 72 -10.07 -18.42 0.67
C ASN A 72 -10.92 -17.14 0.80
N VAL A 73 -11.89 -17.12 1.72
CA VAL A 73 -12.68 -15.91 2.04
C VAL A 73 -11.79 -14.87 2.71
N GLY A 74 -10.89 -15.29 3.59
CA GLY A 74 -9.94 -14.45 4.29
C GLY A 74 -9.09 -13.62 3.34
N ASP A 75 -8.55 -14.22 2.30
CA ASP A 75 -7.75 -13.53 1.29
C ASP A 75 -8.50 -12.39 0.63
N ASN A 76 -9.78 -12.59 0.31
CA ASN A 76 -10.61 -11.51 -0.25
C ASN A 76 -10.88 -10.40 0.77
N VAL A 77 -11.03 -10.73 2.04
CA VAL A 77 -11.30 -9.74 3.10
C VAL A 77 -10.03 -8.98 3.49
N GLY A 78 -8.92 -9.66 3.71
CA GLY A 78 -7.68 -9.04 4.20
C GLY A 78 -6.75 -8.57 3.10
N ASP A 79 -6.46 -9.43 2.15
CA ASP A 79 -5.44 -9.16 1.15
C ASP A 79 -5.98 -8.43 -0.09
N VAL A 80 -7.28 -8.47 -0.39
CA VAL A 80 -7.90 -7.62 -1.41
C VAL A 80 -8.52 -6.38 -0.80
N ALA A 81 -9.58 -6.54 0.01
CA ALA A 81 -10.34 -5.40 0.54
C ALA A 81 -9.53 -4.59 1.57
N GLY A 82 -8.82 -5.26 2.49
CA GLY A 82 -8.00 -4.60 3.51
C GLY A 82 -6.83 -3.83 2.91
N MET A 83 -6.10 -4.41 1.94
CA MET A 83 -5.01 -3.70 1.25
C MET A 83 -5.53 -2.60 0.35
N GLY A 84 -6.65 -2.81 -0.34
CA GLY A 84 -7.30 -1.78 -1.13
C GLY A 84 -7.71 -0.57 -0.30
N ALA A 85 -8.24 -0.79 0.89
CA ALA A 85 -8.59 0.28 1.82
C ALA A 85 -7.37 1.07 2.29
N ASP A 86 -6.26 0.40 2.61
CA ASP A 86 -4.98 1.02 3.02
C ASP A 86 -4.42 1.94 1.93
N LEU A 87 -4.35 1.45 0.69
CA LEU A 87 -3.92 2.25 -0.45
C LEU A 87 -4.87 3.41 -0.75
N PHE A 88 -6.18 3.22 -0.59
CA PHE A 88 -7.18 4.28 -0.77
C PHE A 88 -7.00 5.39 0.27
N GLY A 89 -6.84 5.05 1.55
CA GLY A 89 -6.59 6.03 2.61
C GLY A 89 -5.36 6.87 2.31
N SER A 90 -4.22 6.22 2.05
CA SER A 90 -2.96 6.90 1.70
C SER A 90 -3.09 7.77 0.44
N TYR A 91 -3.84 7.32 -0.58
CA TYR A 91 -4.10 8.09 -1.79
C TYR A 91 -4.86 9.40 -1.50
N VAL A 92 -5.95 9.31 -0.75
CA VAL A 92 -6.76 10.47 -0.37
C VAL A 92 -5.94 11.45 0.47
N ALA A 93 -5.23 10.96 1.49
CA ALA A 93 -4.41 11.79 2.37
C ALA A 93 -3.28 12.50 1.62
N THR A 94 -2.61 11.80 0.69
CA THR A 94 -1.53 12.38 -0.12
C THR A 94 -2.03 13.49 -1.03
N VAL A 95 -3.12 13.25 -1.74
CA VAL A 95 -3.72 14.27 -2.62
C VAL A 95 -4.15 15.49 -1.82
N LEU A 96 -4.81 15.30 -0.68
CA LEU A 96 -5.21 16.39 0.21
C LEU A 96 -4.02 17.19 0.73
N ALA A 97 -2.99 16.51 1.26
CA ALA A 97 -1.78 17.20 1.75
C ALA A 97 -1.13 18.05 0.67
N SER A 98 -1.07 17.52 -0.56
CA SER A 98 -0.54 18.24 -1.72
C SER A 98 -1.40 19.45 -2.11
N MET A 99 -2.73 19.33 -2.01
CA MET A 99 -3.66 20.44 -2.24
C MET A 99 -3.47 21.55 -1.19
N VAL A 100 -3.32 21.17 0.08
CA VAL A 100 -3.05 22.10 1.18
C VAL A 100 -1.75 22.86 0.92
N LEU A 101 -0.67 22.16 0.57
CA LEU A 101 0.61 22.80 0.24
C LEU A 101 0.51 23.65 -1.04
N GLY A 102 -0.30 23.24 -2.02
CA GLY A 102 -0.62 24.06 -3.18
C GLY A 102 -1.28 25.40 -2.82
N ASN A 103 -2.15 25.41 -1.80
CA ASN A 103 -2.73 26.65 -1.29
C ASN A 103 -1.68 27.57 -0.66
N TYR A 104 -0.66 27.01 0.00
CA TYR A 104 0.45 27.80 0.52
C TYR A 104 1.33 28.39 -0.58
N ILE A 105 1.56 27.65 -1.68
CA ILE A 105 2.25 28.18 -2.86
C ILE A 105 1.53 29.41 -3.40
N ILE A 106 0.20 29.39 -3.46
CA ILE A 106 -0.61 30.53 -3.92
C ILE A 106 -0.41 31.74 -2.97
N LYS A 107 -0.40 31.51 -1.66
CA LYS A 107 -0.14 32.57 -0.68
C LYS A 107 1.26 33.16 -0.81
N ASP A 108 2.29 32.30 -0.91
CA ASP A 108 3.68 32.73 -1.05
C ASP A 108 3.87 33.58 -2.32
N MET A 109 3.25 33.20 -3.43
CA MET A 109 3.26 33.97 -4.67
C MET A 109 2.53 35.30 -4.52
N ALA A 110 1.39 35.33 -3.84
CA ALA A 110 0.63 36.57 -3.58
C ALA A 110 1.41 37.52 -2.68
N ASP A 111 2.10 37.01 -1.64
CA ASP A 111 2.99 37.80 -0.77
C ASP A 111 4.16 38.41 -1.57
N ALA A 112 4.62 37.72 -2.64
CA ALA A 112 5.63 38.23 -3.56
C ALA A 112 5.05 39.14 -4.67
N GLY A 113 3.75 39.44 -4.64
CA GLY A 113 3.08 40.34 -5.60
C GLY A 113 2.77 39.67 -6.97
N VAL A 114 2.81 38.35 -7.03
CA VAL A 114 2.52 37.55 -8.25
C VAL A 114 1.21 36.82 -8.09
N VAL A 115 0.34 36.91 -9.11
CA VAL A 115 -0.93 36.17 -9.16
C VAL A 115 -0.86 35.17 -10.31
N ASN A 116 -1.02 33.89 -10.00
CA ASN A 116 -1.18 32.87 -11.02
C ASN A 116 -2.56 33.01 -11.66
N SER A 117 -2.63 33.12 -13.01
CA SER A 117 -3.89 33.21 -13.75
C SER A 117 -4.43 31.85 -14.22
N ALA A 118 -3.62 30.79 -14.17
CA ALA A 118 -4.05 29.48 -14.60
C ALA A 118 -5.13 28.90 -13.69
N PHE A 119 -6.24 28.45 -14.26
CA PHE A 119 -7.40 27.91 -13.53
C PHE A 119 -7.93 28.85 -12.44
N ASP A 120 -8.08 30.13 -12.76
CA ASP A 120 -8.51 31.19 -11.82
C ASP A 120 -7.62 31.26 -10.56
N GLY A 121 -6.33 30.98 -10.69
CA GLY A 121 -5.37 30.97 -9.58
C GLY A 121 -5.26 29.65 -8.83
N MET A 122 -6.11 28.67 -9.09
CA MET A 122 -6.17 27.40 -8.37
C MET A 122 -5.21 26.31 -8.90
N GLY A 123 -4.38 26.59 -9.90
CA GLY A 123 -3.50 25.61 -10.53
C GLY A 123 -2.69 24.76 -9.52
N PRO A 124 -1.97 25.35 -8.56
CA PRO A 124 -1.19 24.59 -7.58
C PRO A 124 -2.01 23.65 -6.67
N ILE A 125 -3.30 23.99 -6.40
CA ILE A 125 -4.20 23.16 -5.58
C ILE A 125 -4.76 22.01 -6.41
N LEU A 126 -5.12 22.26 -7.67
CA LEU A 126 -5.76 21.26 -8.53
C LEU A 126 -4.76 20.30 -9.19
N LEU A 127 -3.50 20.68 -9.32
CA LEU A 127 -2.47 19.87 -9.97
C LEU A 127 -2.36 18.45 -9.39
N PRO A 128 -2.29 18.21 -8.07
CA PRO A 128 -2.23 16.86 -7.53
C PRO A 128 -3.47 16.02 -7.87
N VAL A 129 -4.66 16.63 -7.90
CA VAL A 129 -5.91 15.96 -8.30
C VAL A 129 -5.86 15.54 -9.77
N MET A 130 -5.34 16.42 -10.65
CA MET A 130 -5.21 16.13 -12.08
C MET A 130 -4.17 15.03 -12.34
N ILE A 131 -3.03 15.06 -11.64
CA ILE A 131 -2.01 14.00 -11.71
C ILE A 131 -2.63 12.66 -11.26
N ALA A 132 -3.36 12.67 -10.16
CA ALA A 132 -4.06 11.51 -9.62
C ALA A 132 -5.07 10.94 -10.63
N GLY A 133 -5.92 11.79 -11.21
CA GLY A 133 -6.92 11.39 -12.21
C GLY A 133 -6.30 10.80 -13.48
N VAL A 134 -5.25 11.43 -14.00
CA VAL A 134 -4.50 10.88 -15.15
C VAL A 134 -3.84 9.56 -14.81
N GLY A 135 -3.31 9.41 -13.60
CA GLY A 135 -2.71 8.16 -13.14
C GLY A 135 -3.69 6.99 -13.11
N ILE A 136 -4.96 7.24 -12.73
CA ILE A 136 -6.03 6.23 -12.82
C ILE A 136 -6.27 5.82 -14.28
N ILE A 137 -6.38 6.78 -15.20
CA ILE A 137 -6.56 6.50 -16.63
C ILE A 137 -5.35 5.72 -17.19
N ALA A 138 -4.14 6.14 -16.84
CA ALA A 138 -2.91 5.46 -17.23
C ALA A 138 -2.87 4.02 -16.71
N SER A 139 -3.33 3.79 -15.48
CA SER A 139 -3.43 2.47 -14.86
C SER A 139 -4.42 1.58 -15.62
N ILE A 140 -5.61 2.09 -15.98
CA ILE A 140 -6.59 1.37 -16.79
C ILE A 140 -5.99 0.98 -18.15
N ILE A 141 -5.27 1.90 -18.80
CA ILE A 141 -4.56 1.58 -20.06
C ILE A 141 -3.50 0.49 -19.84
N GLY A 142 -2.75 0.59 -18.74
CA GLY A 142 -1.73 -0.39 -18.36
C GLY A 142 -2.28 -1.80 -18.21
N THR A 143 -3.46 -1.96 -17.61
CA THR A 143 -4.08 -3.29 -17.42
C THR A 143 -4.40 -3.99 -18.74
N PHE A 144 -4.75 -3.27 -19.80
CA PHE A 144 -4.98 -3.87 -21.13
C PHE A 144 -3.71 -4.43 -21.79
N LEU A 145 -2.53 -4.06 -21.30
CA LEU A 145 -1.24 -4.53 -21.80
C LEU A 145 -0.74 -5.79 -21.07
N ILE A 146 -1.40 -6.18 -19.97
CA ILE A 146 -1.11 -7.41 -19.25
C ILE A 146 -1.72 -8.56 -20.03
N ARG A 147 -0.90 -9.22 -20.84
CA ARG A 147 -1.34 -10.36 -21.67
C ARG A 147 -0.28 -11.44 -21.69
N ILE A 148 -0.73 -12.66 -21.44
CA ILE A 148 0.03 -13.90 -21.59
C ILE A 148 -0.62 -14.65 -22.76
N LYS A 149 0.19 -15.06 -23.72
CA LYS A 149 -0.29 -15.75 -24.95
C LYS A 149 -0.12 -17.25 -24.89
N ASP A 150 0.73 -17.73 -23.97
CA ASP A 150 1.14 -19.13 -23.89
C ASP A 150 0.64 -19.72 -22.58
N ASN A 151 -0.08 -20.83 -22.68
CA ASN A 151 -0.58 -21.58 -21.51
C ASN A 151 0.55 -22.30 -20.74
N SER A 152 1.75 -22.38 -21.31
CA SER A 152 2.96 -22.92 -20.67
C SER A 152 3.87 -21.82 -20.12
N ALA A 153 3.32 -20.62 -19.88
CA ALA A 153 4.06 -19.49 -19.37
C ALA A 153 4.61 -19.79 -17.96
N LYS A 154 5.88 -19.44 -17.75
CA LYS A 154 6.56 -19.53 -16.45
C LYS A 154 6.44 -18.23 -15.67
N GLU A 155 6.77 -18.27 -14.38
CA GLU A 155 6.68 -17.14 -13.43
C GLU A 155 7.31 -15.85 -14.01
N ALA A 156 8.50 -15.94 -14.63
CA ALA A 156 9.17 -14.77 -15.20
C ALA A 156 8.39 -14.10 -16.34
N GLN A 157 7.57 -14.85 -17.06
CA GLN A 157 6.73 -14.31 -18.14
C GLN A 157 5.48 -13.66 -17.58
N VAL A 158 4.91 -14.23 -16.52
CA VAL A 158 3.77 -13.65 -15.78
C VAL A 158 4.20 -12.35 -15.13
N GLN A 159 5.28 -12.37 -14.36
CA GLN A 159 5.85 -11.16 -13.73
C GLN A 159 6.16 -10.09 -14.77
N GLY A 160 6.82 -10.45 -15.88
CA GLY A 160 7.13 -9.51 -16.96
C GLY A 160 5.90 -8.94 -17.68
N ALA A 161 4.75 -9.61 -17.64
CA ALA A 161 3.49 -9.06 -18.15
C ALA A 161 2.94 -7.99 -17.19
N LEU A 162 2.97 -8.23 -15.88
CA LEU A 162 2.56 -7.27 -14.86
C LEU A 162 3.47 -6.03 -14.86
N ASP A 163 4.78 -6.24 -14.91
CA ASP A 163 5.77 -5.16 -14.98
C ASP A 163 5.57 -4.25 -16.20
N ARG A 164 5.21 -4.80 -17.35
CA ARG A 164 4.90 -4.00 -18.57
C ARG A 164 3.72 -3.06 -18.33
N GLY A 165 2.64 -3.56 -17.73
CA GLY A 165 1.47 -2.73 -17.40
C GLY A 165 1.86 -1.59 -16.46
N ASN A 166 2.64 -1.89 -15.42
CA ASN A 166 3.10 -0.92 -14.45
C ASN A 166 4.00 0.16 -15.09
N ILE A 167 5.02 -0.24 -15.85
CA ILE A 167 5.95 0.68 -16.52
C ILE A 167 5.21 1.61 -17.48
N VAL A 168 4.27 1.09 -18.26
CA VAL A 168 3.49 1.92 -19.19
C VAL A 168 2.62 2.92 -18.44
N SER A 169 1.99 2.53 -17.32
CA SER A 169 1.22 3.45 -16.47
C SER A 169 2.11 4.59 -15.93
N ILE A 170 3.32 4.28 -15.48
CA ILE A 170 4.30 5.26 -15.02
C ILE A 170 4.70 6.21 -16.14
N ILE A 171 5.02 5.69 -17.33
CA ILE A 171 5.43 6.51 -18.48
C ILE A 171 4.32 7.45 -18.91
N ILE A 172 3.07 6.97 -19.03
CA ILE A 172 1.92 7.81 -19.40
C ILE A 172 1.72 8.91 -18.35
N THR A 173 1.79 8.56 -17.06
CA THR A 173 1.66 9.52 -15.96
C THR A 173 2.77 10.57 -15.99
N ALA A 174 4.01 10.18 -16.27
CA ALA A 174 5.13 11.10 -16.40
C ALA A 174 4.96 12.07 -17.59
N ILE A 175 4.57 11.55 -18.75
CA ILE A 175 4.32 12.38 -19.95
C ILE A 175 3.18 13.37 -19.68
N ALA A 176 2.07 12.90 -19.12
CA ALA A 176 0.95 13.77 -18.78
C ALA A 176 1.33 14.80 -17.72
N GLY A 177 2.11 14.41 -16.71
CA GLY A 177 2.64 15.31 -15.68
C GLY A 177 3.44 16.47 -16.26
N TRP A 178 4.23 16.22 -17.31
CA TRP A 178 4.96 17.28 -18.02
C TRP A 178 4.02 18.36 -18.55
N PHE A 179 2.95 17.96 -19.25
CA PHE A 179 1.97 18.90 -19.83
C PHE A 179 1.08 19.55 -18.77
N LEU A 180 0.68 18.80 -17.73
CA LEU A 180 -0.14 19.33 -16.65
C LEU A 180 0.57 20.42 -15.87
N ILE A 181 1.85 20.22 -15.55
CA ILE A 181 2.66 21.22 -14.82
C ILE A 181 2.82 22.49 -15.64
N ASP A 182 3.07 22.35 -16.94
CA ASP A 182 3.21 23.47 -17.85
C ASP A 182 1.90 24.26 -18.03
N LEU A 183 0.76 23.55 -17.97
CA LEU A 183 -0.57 24.13 -18.13
C LEU A 183 -1.07 24.82 -16.84
N MET A 184 -0.73 24.25 -15.67
CA MET A 184 -1.37 24.61 -14.39
C MET A 184 -0.52 25.50 -13.49
N LEU A 185 0.81 25.48 -13.67
CA LEU A 185 1.72 26.32 -12.89
C LEU A 185 2.28 27.47 -13.77
N PRO A 186 2.65 28.60 -13.15
CA PRO A 186 3.37 29.66 -13.84
C PRO A 186 4.77 29.16 -14.23
N GLU A 187 5.44 29.78 -15.19
CA GLU A 187 6.78 29.43 -15.62
C GLU A 187 7.77 29.40 -14.45
N THR A 188 7.61 30.35 -13.52
CA THR A 188 8.38 30.44 -12.27
C THR A 188 7.46 30.64 -11.09
N ILE A 189 7.59 29.83 -10.06
CA ILE A 189 6.94 29.98 -8.76
C ILE A 189 7.81 30.95 -7.94
N THR A 190 7.33 32.17 -7.78
CA THR A 190 8.07 33.26 -7.13
C THR A 190 7.77 33.31 -5.64
N GLY A 191 8.80 33.55 -4.83
CA GLY A 191 8.65 33.76 -3.40
C GLY A 191 8.33 32.52 -2.58
N MET A 192 8.55 31.33 -3.13
CA MET A 192 8.27 30.06 -2.45
C MET A 192 9.12 29.91 -1.18
N LYS A 193 8.49 29.64 -0.05
CA LYS A 193 9.17 29.49 1.25
C LYS A 193 9.84 28.13 1.39
N PHE A 194 11.13 28.18 1.73
CA PHE A 194 11.91 27.02 2.18
C PHE A 194 12.18 27.16 3.68
N PHE A 195 11.71 26.22 4.48
CA PHE A 195 11.83 26.30 5.93
C PHE A 195 13.31 26.30 6.35
N GLY A 196 13.70 27.32 7.10
CA GLY A 196 15.08 27.53 7.54
C GLY A 196 16.00 28.19 6.52
N GLU A 197 15.57 28.38 5.26
CA GLU A 197 16.42 28.91 4.18
C GLU A 197 15.89 30.20 3.52
N GLY A 198 14.69 30.64 3.92
CA GLY A 198 14.03 31.81 3.35
C GLY A 198 13.20 31.53 2.12
N THR A 199 13.05 32.50 1.22
CA THR A 199 12.26 32.40 -0.01
C THR A 199 13.15 32.19 -1.24
N LYS A 200 12.69 31.36 -2.18
CA LYS A 200 13.38 31.10 -3.46
C LYS A 200 12.36 31.19 -4.61
N ASP A 201 12.86 31.61 -5.77
CA ASP A 201 12.13 31.54 -7.03
C ASP A 201 12.51 30.24 -7.75
N ILE A 202 11.50 29.43 -8.07
CA ILE A 202 11.73 28.09 -8.61
C ILE A 202 11.05 27.93 -9.97
N PRO A 203 11.75 27.51 -11.01
CA PRO A 203 11.13 27.12 -12.27
C PRO A 203 10.12 25.99 -12.04
N SER A 204 8.91 26.06 -12.61
CA SER A 204 7.88 25.01 -12.47
C SER A 204 8.37 23.64 -12.95
N ARG A 205 9.37 23.60 -13.82
CA ARG A 205 10.04 22.34 -14.25
C ARG A 205 10.72 21.58 -13.11
N HIS A 206 11.14 22.26 -12.03
CA HIS A 206 11.65 21.56 -10.83
C HIS A 206 10.56 20.76 -10.12
N VAL A 207 9.32 21.24 -10.15
CA VAL A 207 8.16 20.49 -9.68
C VAL A 207 7.97 19.21 -10.50
N PHE A 208 8.14 19.29 -11.83
CA PHE A 208 8.12 18.09 -12.67
C PHE A 208 9.23 17.10 -12.32
N TYR A 209 10.46 17.57 -12.10
CA TYR A 209 11.55 16.67 -11.71
C TYR A 209 11.26 16.02 -10.34
N ALA A 210 10.63 16.73 -9.41
CA ALA A 210 10.17 16.15 -8.15
C ALA A 210 9.13 15.05 -8.36
N THR A 211 8.16 15.22 -9.30
CA THR A 211 7.22 14.15 -9.65
C THR A 211 7.91 12.93 -10.25
N LEU A 212 8.93 13.13 -11.07
CA LEU A 212 9.73 12.03 -11.61
C LEU A 212 10.50 11.27 -10.52
N VAL A 213 11.00 11.98 -9.51
CA VAL A 213 11.63 11.34 -8.33
C VAL A 213 10.62 10.41 -7.65
N GLY A 214 9.39 10.86 -7.41
CA GLY A 214 8.35 10.05 -6.80
C GLY A 214 8.00 8.80 -7.61
N LEU A 215 7.74 8.94 -8.91
CA LEU A 215 7.47 7.82 -9.82
C LEU A 215 8.64 6.83 -9.87
N GLY A 216 9.87 7.36 -9.98
CA GLY A 216 11.09 6.54 -10.04
C GLY A 216 11.34 5.76 -8.75
N VAL A 217 11.16 6.39 -7.61
CA VAL A 217 11.32 5.72 -6.30
C VAL A 217 10.26 4.66 -6.10
N GLY A 218 9.00 4.92 -6.46
CA GLY A 218 7.94 3.90 -6.40
C GLY A 218 8.29 2.66 -7.23
N TYR A 219 8.81 2.84 -8.44
CA TYR A 219 9.27 1.73 -9.28
C TYR A 219 10.48 0.98 -8.69
N LEU A 220 11.49 1.71 -8.19
CA LEU A 220 12.68 1.11 -7.60
C LEU A 220 12.37 0.31 -6.33
N ILE A 221 11.45 0.79 -5.48
CA ILE A 221 11.00 0.05 -4.29
C ILE A 221 10.31 -1.25 -4.72
N SER A 222 9.45 -1.21 -5.72
CA SER A 222 8.82 -2.40 -6.28
C SER A 222 9.86 -3.41 -6.78
N MET A 223 10.87 -2.94 -7.51
CA MET A 223 11.97 -3.78 -8.03
C MET A 223 12.81 -4.42 -6.91
N PHE A 224 13.18 -3.64 -5.87
CA PHE A 224 13.94 -4.18 -4.73
C PHE A 224 13.10 -5.17 -3.92
N THR A 225 11.83 -4.87 -3.69
CA THR A 225 10.93 -5.80 -2.98
C THR A 225 10.82 -7.11 -3.75
N ALA A 226 10.59 -7.06 -5.06
CA ALA A 226 10.56 -8.25 -5.91
C ALA A 226 11.85 -9.06 -5.84
N TYR A 227 13.03 -8.42 -5.77
CA TYR A 227 14.29 -9.13 -5.60
C TYR A 227 14.36 -9.94 -4.30
N TYR A 228 13.84 -9.40 -3.20
CA TYR A 228 13.88 -10.07 -1.89
C TYR A 228 12.80 -11.14 -1.70
N THR A 229 11.75 -11.15 -2.52
CA THR A 229 10.55 -11.98 -2.34
C THR A 229 10.27 -12.97 -3.48
N SER A 230 10.87 -12.77 -4.67
CA SER A 230 10.58 -13.64 -5.81
C SER A 230 11.25 -15.00 -5.71
N LEU A 231 10.53 -16.01 -6.17
CA LEU A 231 11.01 -17.37 -6.30
C LEU A 231 12.34 -17.43 -7.10
N GLY A 232 13.25 -18.29 -6.69
CA GLY A 232 14.54 -18.48 -7.35
C GLY A 232 15.58 -17.36 -7.13
N LYS A 233 15.25 -16.29 -6.42
CA LYS A 233 16.19 -15.25 -6.03
C LYS A 233 16.98 -15.66 -4.80
N LYS A 234 18.23 -15.18 -4.71
CA LYS A 234 19.15 -15.56 -3.63
C LYS A 234 18.57 -15.38 -2.22
N PRO A 235 17.89 -14.24 -1.86
CA PRO A 235 17.35 -14.10 -0.50
C PRO A 235 16.34 -15.18 -0.14
N VAL A 236 15.46 -15.56 -1.08
CA VAL A 236 14.46 -16.62 -0.86
C VAL A 236 15.14 -17.99 -0.78
N LEU A 237 16.11 -18.27 -1.67
CA LEU A 237 16.87 -19.53 -1.65
C LEU A 237 17.67 -19.70 -0.35
N ASP A 238 18.20 -18.62 0.22
CA ASP A 238 18.90 -18.65 1.52
C ASP A 238 17.92 -19.04 2.66
N ILE A 239 16.66 -18.56 2.63
CA ILE A 239 15.61 -18.97 3.58
C ILE A 239 15.29 -20.47 3.39
N VAL A 240 15.08 -20.91 2.15
CA VAL A 240 14.81 -22.32 1.82
C VAL A 240 15.93 -23.23 2.33
N GLN A 241 17.18 -22.84 2.13
CA GLN A 241 18.32 -23.61 2.66
C GLN A 241 18.31 -23.69 4.17
N ASN A 242 18.00 -22.61 4.88
CA ASN A 242 17.94 -22.58 6.33
C ASN A 242 16.74 -23.38 6.90
N SER A 243 15.64 -23.48 6.16
CA SER A 243 14.47 -24.26 6.59
C SER A 243 14.75 -25.76 6.68
N SER A 244 15.77 -26.27 5.95
CA SER A 244 16.19 -27.66 6.04
C SER A 244 16.69 -28.09 7.42
N THR A 245 17.09 -27.14 8.28
CA THR A 245 17.59 -27.41 9.63
C THR A 245 16.51 -27.23 10.71
N GLY A 246 15.30 -26.82 10.35
CA GLY A 246 14.14 -26.76 11.21
C GLY A 246 13.46 -25.37 11.27
N ALA A 247 12.33 -25.31 11.96
CA ALA A 247 11.49 -24.12 12.04
C ALA A 247 12.20 -22.91 12.67
N ALA A 248 13.02 -23.11 13.69
CA ALA A 248 13.71 -22.01 14.37
C ALA A 248 14.69 -21.28 13.45
N THR A 249 15.49 -22.00 12.69
CA THR A 249 16.45 -21.43 11.73
C THR A 249 15.72 -20.77 10.55
N ASN A 250 14.59 -21.31 10.12
CA ASN A 250 13.74 -20.71 9.11
C ASN A 250 13.19 -19.34 9.57
N ILE A 251 12.65 -19.25 10.78
CA ILE A 251 12.15 -17.99 11.36
C ILE A 251 13.27 -16.94 11.44
N ILE A 252 14.47 -17.34 11.94
CA ILE A 252 15.62 -16.44 12.03
C ILE A 252 16.03 -15.94 10.64
N ALA A 253 16.14 -16.82 9.66
CA ALA A 253 16.52 -16.46 8.29
C ALA A 253 15.50 -15.53 7.63
N GLY A 254 14.20 -15.82 7.81
CA GLY A 254 13.12 -14.99 7.30
C GLY A 254 13.12 -13.58 7.90
N LEU A 255 13.23 -13.48 9.24
CA LEU A 255 13.32 -12.19 9.93
C LEU A 255 14.57 -11.40 9.51
N ALA A 256 15.73 -12.05 9.42
CA ALA A 256 16.95 -11.39 8.99
C ALA A 256 16.86 -10.86 7.56
N THR A 257 16.33 -11.66 6.64
CA THR A 257 16.11 -11.25 5.24
C THR A 257 15.11 -10.09 5.15
N GLY A 258 14.00 -10.16 5.90
CA GLY A 258 13.02 -9.07 5.99
C GLY A 258 13.64 -7.77 6.51
N MET A 259 14.42 -7.82 7.57
CA MET A 259 15.12 -6.64 8.12
C MET A 259 16.14 -6.05 7.13
N ILE A 260 16.89 -6.89 6.42
CA ILE A 260 17.85 -6.43 5.41
C ILE A 260 17.13 -5.78 4.23
N SER A 261 15.98 -6.31 3.79
CA SER A 261 15.22 -5.79 2.65
C SER A 261 14.74 -4.34 2.87
N THR A 262 14.47 -3.95 4.12
CA THR A 262 14.02 -2.58 4.44
C THR A 262 15.08 -1.52 4.19
N PHE A 263 16.37 -1.88 4.25
CA PHE A 263 17.48 -0.93 4.12
C PHE A 263 17.45 -0.19 2.77
N SER A 264 17.25 -0.92 1.67
CA SER A 264 17.18 -0.32 0.33
C SER A 264 16.01 0.64 0.19
N SER A 265 14.83 0.27 0.71
CA SER A 265 13.63 1.09 0.67
C SER A 265 13.81 2.37 1.51
N VAL A 266 14.40 2.27 2.70
CA VAL A 266 14.67 3.43 3.57
C VAL A 266 15.61 4.42 2.88
N ILE A 267 16.67 3.97 2.23
CA ILE A 267 17.56 4.86 1.47
C ILE A 267 16.82 5.52 0.31
N LEU A 268 16.02 4.78 -0.44
CA LEU A 268 15.31 5.30 -1.60
C LEU A 268 14.34 6.42 -1.21
N PHE A 269 13.54 6.25 -0.17
CA PHE A 269 12.65 7.33 0.23
C PHE A 269 13.36 8.48 0.95
N ALA A 270 14.48 8.25 1.65
CA ALA A 270 15.29 9.34 2.17
C ALA A 270 15.86 10.21 1.04
N VAL A 271 16.35 9.58 -0.04
CA VAL A 271 16.80 10.27 -1.26
C VAL A 271 15.63 10.99 -1.94
N ALA A 272 14.44 10.35 -1.99
CA ALA A 272 13.23 10.98 -2.54
C ALA A 272 12.84 12.25 -1.78
N ILE A 273 12.82 12.17 -0.45
CA ILE A 273 12.50 13.32 0.42
C ILE A 273 13.49 14.46 0.17
N TRP A 274 14.78 14.15 0.31
CA TRP A 274 15.83 15.17 0.15
C TRP A 274 15.83 15.76 -1.26
N GLY A 275 15.85 14.91 -2.30
CA GLY A 275 15.91 15.34 -3.68
C GLY A 275 14.70 16.15 -4.12
N SER A 276 13.48 15.74 -3.74
CA SER A 276 12.27 16.50 -4.08
C SER A 276 12.14 17.80 -3.29
N TYR A 277 12.65 17.85 -2.05
CA TYR A 277 12.72 19.08 -1.26
C TYR A 277 13.69 20.10 -1.88
N GLU A 278 14.89 19.69 -2.27
CA GLU A 278 15.86 20.56 -2.96
C GLU A 278 15.32 21.12 -4.28
N LEU A 279 14.51 20.34 -5.00
CA LEU A 279 13.88 20.74 -6.26
C LEU A 279 12.76 21.76 -6.06
N ALA A 280 11.83 21.51 -5.13
CA ALA A 280 10.62 22.31 -5.01
C ALA A 280 10.04 22.35 -3.57
N GLY A 281 10.89 22.37 -2.54
CA GLY A 281 10.48 22.46 -1.15
C GLY A 281 9.49 21.37 -0.74
N PHE A 282 8.68 21.63 0.27
CA PHE A 282 7.66 20.67 0.72
C PHE A 282 6.57 20.42 -0.31
N TYR A 283 6.27 21.37 -1.19
CA TYR A 283 5.35 21.12 -2.31
C TYR A 283 5.92 20.09 -3.29
N GLY A 284 7.23 20.13 -3.55
CA GLY A 284 7.92 19.11 -4.35
C GLY A 284 7.84 17.73 -3.71
N VAL A 285 8.04 17.63 -2.38
CA VAL A 285 7.90 16.35 -1.65
C VAL A 285 6.47 15.82 -1.75
N ALA A 286 5.47 16.68 -1.57
CA ALA A 286 4.06 16.29 -1.64
C ALA A 286 3.67 15.86 -3.06
N LEU A 287 4.15 16.55 -4.10
CA LEU A 287 3.89 16.15 -5.48
C LEU A 287 4.67 14.89 -5.90
N ALA A 288 5.85 14.65 -5.34
CA ALA A 288 6.55 13.38 -5.49
C ALA A 288 5.71 12.22 -4.92
N ALA A 289 5.16 12.41 -3.71
CA ALA A 289 4.24 11.46 -3.11
C ALA A 289 2.96 11.27 -3.94
N SER A 290 2.33 12.36 -4.40
CA SER A 290 1.13 12.29 -5.25
C SER A 290 1.39 11.61 -6.58
N ALA A 291 2.54 11.84 -7.21
CA ALA A 291 2.92 11.18 -8.45
C ALA A 291 3.17 9.67 -8.24
N MET A 292 3.85 9.30 -7.15
CA MET A 292 4.00 7.90 -6.76
C MET A 292 2.63 7.25 -6.59
N MET A 293 1.71 7.90 -5.87
CA MET A 293 0.36 7.40 -5.64
C MET A 293 -0.54 7.46 -6.88
N ALA A 294 -0.20 8.24 -7.91
CA ALA A 294 -1.03 8.33 -9.13
C ALA A 294 -1.24 6.97 -9.82
N THR A 295 -0.26 6.06 -9.74
CA THR A 295 -0.35 4.70 -10.29
C THR A 295 -0.95 3.67 -9.33
N THR A 296 -1.55 4.11 -8.22
CA THR A 296 -2.13 3.21 -7.19
C THR A 296 -3.16 2.24 -7.76
N ALA A 297 -3.98 2.67 -8.74
CA ALA A 297 -4.95 1.77 -9.37
C ALA A 297 -4.27 0.57 -10.07
N MET A 298 -3.09 0.77 -10.68
CA MET A 298 -2.29 -0.31 -11.25
C MET A 298 -1.66 -1.18 -10.17
N GLN A 299 -1.12 -0.56 -9.12
CA GLN A 299 -0.54 -1.30 -7.98
C GLN A 299 -1.61 -2.16 -7.30
N LEU A 300 -2.82 -1.63 -7.12
CA LEU A 300 -3.94 -2.38 -6.55
C LEU A 300 -4.38 -3.56 -7.43
N ALA A 301 -4.39 -3.38 -8.75
CA ALA A 301 -4.69 -4.46 -9.68
C ALA A 301 -3.64 -5.57 -9.65
N ILE A 302 -2.35 -5.21 -9.53
CA ILE A 302 -1.24 -6.15 -9.39
C ILE A 302 -1.30 -6.87 -8.02
N ASP A 303 -1.66 -6.16 -6.97
CA ASP A 303 -1.77 -6.70 -5.62
C ASP A 303 -2.94 -7.68 -5.49
N ALA A 304 -4.14 -7.30 -5.96
CA ALA A 304 -5.32 -8.15 -5.95
C ALA A 304 -5.18 -9.41 -6.83
N PHE A 305 -4.26 -9.41 -7.79
CA PHE A 305 -3.96 -10.58 -8.61
C PHE A 305 -3.49 -11.77 -7.75
N GLY A 306 -2.70 -11.53 -6.69
CA GLY A 306 -2.18 -12.56 -5.80
C GLY A 306 -3.29 -13.39 -5.15
N PRO A 307 -4.12 -12.80 -4.30
CA PRO A 307 -5.23 -13.50 -3.64
C PRO A 307 -6.22 -14.18 -4.62
N ILE A 308 -6.42 -13.57 -5.80
CA ILE A 308 -7.28 -14.18 -6.83
C ILE A 308 -6.63 -15.44 -7.42
N ALA A 309 -5.31 -15.43 -7.61
CA ALA A 309 -4.56 -16.59 -8.12
C ALA A 309 -4.52 -17.73 -7.10
N ASP A 310 -4.30 -17.39 -5.82
CA ASP A 310 -4.33 -18.31 -4.69
C ASP A 310 -5.71 -18.99 -4.59
N ASN A 311 -6.77 -18.20 -4.51
CA ASN A 311 -8.15 -18.72 -4.48
C ASN A 311 -8.49 -19.57 -5.71
N ALA A 312 -7.93 -19.27 -6.89
CA ALA A 312 -8.11 -20.12 -8.07
C ALA A 312 -7.45 -21.48 -7.88
N GLY A 313 -6.31 -21.55 -7.19
CA GLY A 313 -5.65 -22.78 -6.76
C GLY A 313 -6.52 -23.58 -5.79
N GLY A 314 -7.04 -22.92 -4.76
CA GLY A 314 -7.95 -23.55 -3.80
C GLY A 314 -9.21 -24.11 -4.44
N VAL A 315 -9.85 -23.37 -5.35
CA VAL A 315 -11.00 -23.85 -6.12
C VAL A 315 -10.65 -25.05 -7.00
N ALA A 316 -9.47 -25.05 -7.64
CA ALA A 316 -9.02 -26.16 -8.47
C ALA A 316 -8.82 -27.44 -7.65
N GLU A 317 -8.21 -27.33 -6.48
CA GLU A 317 -7.98 -28.46 -5.55
C GLU A 317 -9.30 -28.98 -4.99
N MET A 318 -10.13 -28.10 -4.40
CA MET A 318 -11.43 -28.50 -3.82
C MET A 318 -12.39 -29.09 -4.83
N SER A 319 -12.24 -28.78 -6.13
CA SER A 319 -13.07 -29.29 -7.21
C SER A 319 -12.47 -30.55 -7.87
N GLU A 320 -11.36 -31.05 -7.35
CA GLU A 320 -10.64 -32.21 -7.89
C GLU A 320 -10.38 -32.08 -9.40
N LEU A 321 -9.95 -30.86 -9.86
CA LEU A 321 -9.62 -30.63 -11.26
C LEU A 321 -8.32 -31.37 -11.64
N PRO A 322 -8.08 -31.61 -12.95
CA PRO A 322 -6.83 -32.25 -13.39
C PRO A 322 -5.57 -31.50 -12.91
N ASP A 323 -4.53 -32.27 -12.57
CA ASP A 323 -3.24 -31.72 -12.04
C ASP A 323 -2.66 -30.58 -12.89
N GLU A 324 -2.86 -30.65 -14.23
CA GLU A 324 -2.42 -29.57 -15.12
C GLU A 324 -3.07 -28.19 -14.81
N VAL A 325 -4.25 -28.16 -14.20
CA VAL A 325 -4.92 -26.91 -13.79
C VAL A 325 -4.24 -26.39 -12.55
N ARG A 326 -3.98 -27.25 -11.57
CA ARG A 326 -3.27 -26.90 -10.34
C ARG A 326 -1.86 -26.38 -10.64
N GLU A 327 -1.09 -27.05 -11.49
CA GLU A 327 0.25 -26.58 -11.90
C GLU A 327 0.23 -25.16 -12.48
N ARG A 328 -0.83 -24.79 -13.21
CA ARG A 328 -0.97 -23.43 -13.77
C ARG A 328 -1.35 -22.41 -12.70
N THR A 329 -2.26 -22.75 -11.80
CA THR A 329 -2.65 -21.85 -10.69
C THR A 329 -1.49 -21.65 -9.74
N ASP A 330 -0.68 -22.68 -9.45
CA ASP A 330 0.51 -22.56 -8.60
C ASP A 330 1.57 -21.61 -9.20
N ILE A 331 1.75 -21.60 -10.53
CA ILE A 331 2.61 -20.62 -11.20
C ILE A 331 2.08 -19.20 -11.01
N LEU A 332 0.77 -19.01 -11.14
CA LEU A 332 0.14 -17.71 -10.95
C LEU A 332 0.22 -17.27 -9.50
N ASP A 333 -0.01 -18.17 -8.56
CA ASP A 333 0.07 -17.91 -7.13
C ASP A 333 1.50 -17.53 -6.69
N SER A 334 2.52 -18.24 -7.16
CA SER A 334 3.92 -17.90 -6.84
C SER A 334 4.31 -16.48 -7.26
N VAL A 335 3.77 -15.98 -8.39
CA VAL A 335 3.90 -14.59 -8.82
C VAL A 335 3.02 -13.69 -7.96
N GLY A 336 1.82 -14.14 -7.60
CA GLY A 336 0.88 -13.46 -6.71
C GLY A 336 1.47 -13.11 -5.36
N ASN A 337 2.15 -14.06 -4.73
CA ASN A 337 2.87 -13.85 -3.47
C ASN A 337 3.96 -12.78 -3.57
N THR A 338 4.67 -12.75 -4.70
CA THR A 338 5.66 -11.69 -4.97
C THR A 338 4.99 -10.33 -5.17
N THR A 339 3.90 -10.26 -5.94
CA THR A 339 3.20 -9.00 -6.20
C THR A 339 2.51 -8.44 -4.95
N ALA A 340 1.97 -9.29 -4.08
CA ALA A 340 1.45 -8.88 -2.79
C ALA A 340 2.53 -8.26 -1.89
N ALA A 341 3.75 -8.81 -1.89
CA ALA A 341 4.87 -8.21 -1.18
C ALA A 341 5.29 -6.87 -1.79
N VAL A 342 5.29 -6.74 -3.11
CA VAL A 342 5.56 -5.49 -3.84
C VAL A 342 4.52 -4.42 -3.50
N GLY A 343 3.23 -4.76 -3.49
CA GLY A 343 2.14 -3.87 -3.08
C GLY A 343 2.31 -3.35 -1.66
N LYS A 344 2.69 -4.24 -0.71
CA LYS A 344 3.00 -3.86 0.68
C LYS A 344 4.20 -2.91 0.78
N GLY A 345 5.29 -3.19 0.06
CA GLY A 345 6.46 -2.31 -0.01
C GLY A 345 6.13 -0.92 -0.54
N PHE A 346 5.32 -0.85 -1.60
CA PHE A 346 4.82 0.39 -2.17
C PHE A 346 3.94 1.17 -1.17
N ALA A 347 2.99 0.48 -0.49
CA ALA A 347 2.11 1.08 0.51
C ALA A 347 2.89 1.71 1.67
N ILE A 348 3.92 1.03 2.19
CA ILE A 348 4.76 1.54 3.29
C ILE A 348 5.52 2.80 2.85
N ALA A 349 6.12 2.79 1.67
CA ALA A 349 6.91 3.91 1.17
C ALA A 349 6.03 5.12 0.84
N SER A 350 4.87 4.90 0.23
CA SER A 350 3.91 5.97 -0.04
C SER A 350 3.36 6.58 1.25
N ALA A 351 3.05 5.76 2.27
CA ALA A 351 2.62 6.23 3.58
C ALA A 351 3.68 7.08 4.28
N ALA A 352 4.96 6.74 4.15
CA ALA A 352 6.06 7.55 4.70
C ALA A 352 6.13 8.94 4.05
N LEU A 353 6.02 9.01 2.73
CA LEU A 353 5.98 10.29 2.00
C LEU A 353 4.71 11.09 2.32
N THR A 354 3.56 10.42 2.43
CA THR A 354 2.28 11.02 2.83
C THR A 354 2.36 11.63 4.21
N ALA A 355 2.92 10.90 5.18
CA ALA A 355 3.10 11.39 6.55
C ALA A 355 3.95 12.67 6.58
N LEU A 356 5.01 12.73 5.78
CA LEU A 356 5.83 13.92 5.68
C LEU A 356 5.08 15.09 5.01
N ALA A 357 4.30 14.84 3.97
CA ALA A 357 3.48 15.86 3.31
C ALA A 357 2.40 16.41 4.26
N LEU A 358 1.74 15.55 5.03
CA LEU A 358 0.78 15.95 6.08
C LEU A 358 1.47 16.73 7.20
N PHE A 359 2.66 16.31 7.59
CA PHE A 359 3.45 17.02 8.59
C PHE A 359 3.86 18.42 8.10
N ALA A 360 4.29 18.54 6.85
CA ALA A 360 4.58 19.83 6.23
C ALA A 360 3.34 20.75 6.19
N ALA A 361 2.18 20.19 5.82
CA ALA A 361 0.91 20.90 5.86
C ALA A 361 0.57 21.38 7.29
N TYR A 362 0.78 20.54 8.32
CA TYR A 362 0.59 20.90 9.72
C TYR A 362 1.52 22.04 10.17
N VAL A 363 2.81 21.95 9.88
CA VAL A 363 3.81 22.97 10.21
C VAL A 363 3.41 24.32 9.58
N THR A 364 2.99 24.28 8.32
CA THR A 364 2.56 25.48 7.60
C THR A 364 1.25 26.05 8.17
N PHE A 365 0.28 25.18 8.54
CA PHE A 365 -0.99 25.59 9.13
C PHE A 365 -0.81 26.25 10.50
N THR A 366 0.07 25.70 11.33
CA THR A 366 0.36 26.23 12.68
C THR A 366 1.29 27.45 12.68
N GLY A 367 1.96 27.73 11.56
CA GLY A 367 2.90 28.85 11.44
C GLY A 367 4.18 28.67 12.26
N ILE A 368 4.52 27.41 12.65
CA ILE A 368 5.80 27.14 13.32
C ILE A 368 6.91 27.00 12.28
N ASP A 369 8.09 27.55 12.57
CA ASP A 369 9.23 27.53 11.65
C ASP A 369 10.00 26.20 11.64
N GLY A 370 9.70 25.31 12.57
CA GLY A 370 10.35 24.00 12.68
C GLY A 370 10.16 23.34 14.04
N ILE A 371 10.56 22.09 14.14
CA ILE A 371 10.51 21.29 15.37
C ILE A 371 11.92 21.02 15.87
N ASN A 372 12.24 21.54 17.05
CA ASN A 372 13.54 21.37 17.65
C ASN A 372 13.57 20.09 18.50
N ILE A 373 14.22 19.03 17.98
CA ILE A 373 14.34 17.75 18.63
C ILE A 373 15.23 17.76 19.88
N PHE A 374 16.00 18.84 20.13
CA PHE A 374 16.78 18.99 21.37
C PHE A 374 15.91 19.41 22.56
N LYS A 375 14.65 19.84 22.34
CA LYS A 375 13.73 20.08 23.44
C LYS A 375 13.30 18.76 24.06
N ALA A 376 13.35 18.66 25.39
CA ALA A 376 13.08 17.44 26.13
C ALA A 376 11.64 16.92 25.91
N ASP A 377 10.66 17.81 25.85
CA ASP A 377 9.25 17.48 25.57
C ASP A 377 9.05 16.92 24.15
N VAL A 378 9.69 17.51 23.15
CA VAL A 378 9.67 17.03 21.76
C VAL A 378 10.34 15.66 21.65
N LEU A 379 11.51 15.50 22.28
CA LEU A 379 12.24 14.22 22.26
C LEU A 379 11.45 13.12 22.97
N ALA A 380 10.82 13.42 24.11
CA ALA A 380 9.97 12.47 24.83
C ALA A 380 8.77 12.03 23.96
N ALA A 381 8.10 13.00 23.30
CA ALA A 381 7.00 12.72 22.39
C ALA A 381 7.45 11.84 21.18
N LEU A 382 8.65 12.07 20.65
CA LEU A 382 9.23 11.27 19.58
C LEU A 382 9.42 9.79 19.99
N PHE A 383 9.95 9.55 21.20
CA PHE A 383 10.09 8.18 21.71
C PHE A 383 8.74 7.48 21.93
N ILE A 384 7.73 8.21 22.46
CA ILE A 384 6.38 7.67 22.63
C ILE A 384 5.79 7.34 21.25
N GLY A 385 5.88 8.28 20.27
CA GLY A 385 5.41 8.04 18.91
C GLY A 385 6.08 6.86 18.24
N GLY A 386 7.39 6.71 18.41
CA GLY A 386 8.16 5.57 17.86
C GLY A 386 7.75 4.21 18.44
N MET A 387 7.19 4.16 19.67
CA MET A 387 6.70 2.92 20.29
C MET A 387 5.29 2.52 19.82
N ILE A 388 4.48 3.44 19.30
CA ILE A 388 3.09 3.16 18.90
C ILE A 388 3.02 2.00 17.88
N PRO A 389 3.80 1.98 16.78
CA PRO A 389 3.76 0.87 15.83
C PRO A 389 4.13 -0.48 16.45
N VAL A 390 5.08 -0.49 17.37
CA VAL A 390 5.55 -1.73 18.05
C VAL A 390 4.43 -2.30 18.92
N VAL A 391 3.80 -1.47 19.75
CA VAL A 391 2.69 -1.87 20.62
C VAL A 391 1.48 -2.31 19.78
N PHE A 392 1.16 -1.56 18.73
CA PHE A 392 0.07 -1.90 17.83
C PHE A 392 0.30 -3.26 17.15
N SER A 393 1.49 -3.51 16.62
CA SER A 393 1.86 -4.78 16.00
C SER A 393 1.76 -5.95 16.99
N ALA A 394 2.19 -5.75 18.24
CA ALA A 394 2.09 -6.77 19.28
C ALA A 394 0.63 -7.12 19.60
N LEU A 395 -0.26 -6.12 19.66
CA LEU A 395 -1.68 -6.32 19.91
C LEU A 395 -2.35 -7.04 18.72
N ALA A 396 -2.01 -6.67 17.48
CA ALA A 396 -2.51 -7.33 16.28
C ALA A 396 -2.08 -8.81 16.24
N MET A 397 -0.79 -9.11 16.45
CA MET A 397 -0.29 -10.49 16.53
C MET A 397 -0.99 -11.31 17.61
N LYS A 398 -1.24 -10.73 18.77
CA LYS A 398 -1.98 -11.42 19.86
C LYS A 398 -3.43 -11.72 19.45
N SER A 399 -4.06 -10.82 18.71
CA SER A 399 -5.43 -11.01 18.21
C SER A 399 -5.49 -12.10 17.14
N VAL A 400 -4.54 -12.13 16.20
CA VAL A 400 -4.39 -13.21 15.20
C VAL A 400 -4.20 -14.56 15.91
N GLY A 401 -3.28 -14.64 16.88
CA GLY A 401 -3.02 -15.89 17.61
C GLY A 401 -4.24 -16.42 18.35
N LYS A 402 -5.06 -15.54 18.92
CA LYS A 402 -6.32 -15.93 19.56
C LYS A 402 -7.34 -16.47 18.55
N ALA A 403 -7.59 -15.72 17.48
CA ALA A 403 -8.56 -16.14 16.46
C ALA A 403 -8.11 -17.44 15.75
N ALA A 404 -6.83 -17.59 15.44
CA ALA A 404 -6.28 -18.82 14.89
C ALA A 404 -6.50 -20.02 15.82
N MET A 405 -6.30 -19.83 17.13
CA MET A 405 -6.54 -20.91 18.10
C MET A 405 -8.02 -21.29 18.15
N ASP A 406 -8.93 -20.34 18.10
CA ASP A 406 -10.38 -20.63 18.08
C ASP A 406 -10.73 -21.44 16.81
N MET A 407 -10.15 -21.13 15.65
CA MET A 407 -10.31 -21.92 14.42
C MET A 407 -9.73 -23.33 14.54
N VAL A 408 -8.51 -23.45 15.05
CA VAL A 408 -7.87 -24.75 15.30
C VAL A 408 -8.77 -25.66 16.18
N MET A 409 -9.34 -25.10 17.23
CA MET A 409 -10.23 -25.86 18.11
C MET A 409 -11.49 -26.33 17.40
N GLU A 410 -12.07 -25.49 16.52
CA GLU A 410 -13.27 -25.86 15.75
C GLU A 410 -12.95 -26.93 14.69
N VAL A 411 -11.84 -26.81 13.95
CA VAL A 411 -11.43 -27.86 12.98
C VAL A 411 -11.21 -29.18 13.69
N ARG A 412 -10.52 -29.19 14.84
CA ARG A 412 -10.31 -30.40 15.64
C ARG A 412 -11.61 -31.00 16.15
N ARG A 413 -12.59 -30.15 16.53
CA ARG A 413 -13.94 -30.61 16.91
C ARG A 413 -14.58 -31.32 15.73
N GLN A 414 -14.57 -30.74 14.55
CA GLN A 414 -15.19 -31.33 13.36
C GLN A 414 -14.54 -32.65 12.96
N PHE A 415 -13.21 -32.74 12.96
CA PHE A 415 -12.49 -34.00 12.69
C PHE A 415 -12.85 -35.12 13.67
N LYS A 416 -13.19 -34.78 14.90
CA LYS A 416 -13.57 -35.75 15.94
C LYS A 416 -15.05 -36.12 15.90
N GLU A 417 -15.93 -35.17 15.63
CA GLU A 417 -17.38 -35.32 15.82
C GLU A 417 -18.13 -35.60 14.52
N ILE A 418 -17.62 -35.20 13.36
CA ILE A 418 -18.25 -35.49 12.07
C ILE A 418 -17.69 -36.77 11.47
N PRO A 419 -18.50 -37.86 11.41
CA PRO A 419 -18.04 -39.12 10.86
C PRO A 419 -17.72 -39.00 9.36
N GLY A 420 -16.64 -39.63 8.94
CA GLY A 420 -16.28 -39.73 7.51
C GLY A 420 -15.61 -38.47 6.94
N ILE A 421 -15.29 -37.45 7.75
CA ILE A 421 -14.64 -36.23 7.24
C ILE A 421 -13.22 -36.56 6.70
N MET A 422 -12.44 -37.33 7.43
CA MET A 422 -11.09 -37.72 7.05
C MET A 422 -11.07 -38.70 5.86
N GLU A 423 -12.11 -39.48 5.68
CA GLU A 423 -12.31 -40.41 4.58
C GLU A 423 -12.93 -39.71 3.34
N GLY A 424 -13.23 -38.41 3.41
CA GLY A 424 -13.86 -37.67 2.32
C GLY A 424 -15.33 -37.99 2.07
N THR A 425 -15.97 -38.71 2.99
CA THR A 425 -17.41 -39.10 2.89
C THR A 425 -18.32 -38.24 3.74
N GLY A 426 -17.77 -37.54 4.75
CA GLY A 426 -18.45 -36.57 5.59
C GLY A 426 -18.32 -35.15 5.00
N THR A 427 -19.34 -34.31 5.19
CA THR A 427 -19.32 -32.91 4.73
C THR A 427 -18.91 -32.00 5.90
N PRO A 428 -17.84 -31.20 5.75
CA PRO A 428 -17.44 -30.22 6.75
C PRO A 428 -18.47 -29.11 6.95
N GLU A 429 -18.52 -28.55 8.16
CA GLU A 429 -19.33 -27.37 8.51
C GLU A 429 -18.55 -26.09 8.23
N TYR A 430 -18.38 -25.68 6.98
CA TYR A 430 -17.55 -24.54 6.57
C TYR A 430 -17.99 -23.22 7.18
N LEU A 431 -19.31 -22.99 7.35
CA LEU A 431 -19.84 -21.72 7.86
C LEU A 431 -19.44 -21.43 9.31
N SER A 432 -19.25 -22.45 10.14
CA SER A 432 -18.85 -22.27 11.54
C SER A 432 -17.49 -21.58 11.63
N LEU A 433 -16.56 -21.90 10.72
CA LEU A 433 -15.22 -21.32 10.66
C LEU A 433 -15.20 -19.91 10.11
N ILE A 434 -16.01 -19.61 9.11
CA ILE A 434 -16.19 -18.24 8.61
C ILE A 434 -16.67 -17.33 9.74
N HIS A 435 -17.64 -17.76 10.53
CA HIS A 435 -18.18 -16.97 11.65
C HIS A 435 -17.21 -16.79 12.82
N ILE A 436 -16.27 -17.70 13.04
CA ILE A 436 -15.24 -17.56 14.08
C ILE A 436 -14.28 -16.40 13.75
N SER A 437 -13.91 -16.25 12.51
CA SER A 437 -13.00 -15.22 12.05
C SER A 437 -13.67 -13.87 11.77
N GLU A 438 -15.01 -13.83 11.62
CA GLU A 438 -15.71 -12.54 11.52
C GLU A 438 -15.46 -11.69 12.77
N PRO A 439 -15.27 -10.36 12.64
CA PRO A 439 -15.16 -9.48 13.79
C PRO A 439 -16.45 -9.56 14.59
N THR A 440 -16.42 -10.37 15.63
CA THR A 440 -17.57 -10.62 16.48
C THR A 440 -18.10 -9.33 17.09
N ARG A 441 -19.42 -9.13 17.04
CA ARG A 441 -20.11 -8.17 17.89
C ARG A 441 -19.58 -8.30 19.31
N PRO A 442 -19.29 -7.20 20.02
CA PRO A 442 -18.91 -7.29 21.42
C PRO A 442 -19.93 -8.19 22.12
N SER A 443 -19.48 -9.27 22.70
CA SER A 443 -20.32 -10.05 23.62
C SER A 443 -20.72 -9.10 24.73
N THR A 444 -21.99 -8.76 24.76
CA THR A 444 -22.66 -7.99 25.83
C THR A 444 -22.41 -8.58 27.20
#